data_6a02f7f2d5003b5a5e2f72ee2c592eff
#
_entry.id   6a02f7f2d5003b5a5e2f72ee2c592eff
#
_cell.length_a   1.000
_cell.length_b   1.000
_cell.length_c   1.000
_cell.angle_alpha   90.00
_cell.angle_beta   90.00
_cell.angle_gamma   90.00
#
_symmetry.space_group_name_H-M   'P 1'
#
loop_
_entity.id
_entity.type
_entity.pdbx_description
1 polymer ?
#
loop_
_entity_poly.entity_id
_entity_poly.type
_entity_poly.pdbx_seq_one_letter_code
_entity_poly.pdbx_strand_id
1 'polypeptide(L)'
;MRKKPARSVVSDALVTVEIANRSGAEVDEQAAVELARQVLAAEGIHDGDLGLVFVEPGEMRALKRDHLGQDEATDVLAFPIDGREELPLGLPRQLGDAVLCPQVVGETWRAPLVHALLHLLGYEHGSEMATRELELAR
;
A
#
# COMPACT_ATOMS: atom_id res chain seq x y z
N MET A 1 -21.14 -20.94 -9.64
CA MET A 1 -20.02 -20.61 -8.80
C MET A 1 -19.89 -19.10 -8.58
N ARG A 2 -19.72 -18.74 -7.36
CA ARG A 2 -19.63 -17.34 -7.06
C ARG A 2 -18.23 -16.79 -7.34
N LYS A 3 -18.16 -15.67 -7.98
CA LYS A 3 -16.89 -15.05 -8.26
C LYS A 3 -16.51 -14.13 -7.12
N LYS A 4 -15.30 -14.23 -6.68
CA LYS A 4 -14.80 -13.35 -5.64
C LYS A 4 -14.57 -11.95 -6.19
N PRO A 5 -14.58 -10.92 -5.32
CA PRO A 5 -14.16 -9.61 -5.75
C PRO A 5 -12.78 -9.67 -6.36
N ALA A 6 -12.41 -8.66 -7.11
CA ALA A 6 -11.12 -8.62 -7.77
C ALA A 6 -10.02 -8.61 -6.73
N ARG A 7 -9.56 -9.78 -6.39
CA ARG A 7 -8.57 -9.96 -5.35
C ARG A 7 -7.59 -11.05 -5.77
N SER A 8 -6.32 -10.73 -5.74
CA SER A 8 -5.27 -11.64 -6.13
C SER A 8 -4.21 -11.70 -5.04
N VAL A 9 -3.52 -12.83 -4.98
CA VAL A 9 -2.40 -12.99 -4.05
C VAL A 9 -1.17 -13.31 -4.86
N VAL A 10 -0.13 -12.51 -4.69
CA VAL A 10 1.15 -12.73 -5.34
C VAL A 10 2.18 -13.01 -4.26
N SER A 11 2.79 -14.18 -4.34
CA SER A 11 3.77 -14.59 -3.36
C SER A 11 5.13 -14.70 -4.02
N ASP A 12 6.16 -14.19 -3.35
CA ASP A 12 7.52 -14.27 -3.84
C ASP A 12 8.40 -14.56 -2.63
N ALA A 13 8.70 -15.82 -2.45
CA ALA A 13 9.52 -16.29 -1.35
C ALA A 13 8.92 -15.93 0.01
N LEU A 14 9.17 -14.72 0.50
CA LEU A 14 8.84 -14.36 1.86
C LEU A 14 7.81 -13.24 1.97
N VAL A 15 7.64 -12.45 0.91
CA VAL A 15 6.67 -11.36 0.93
C VAL A 15 5.46 -11.74 0.10
N THR A 16 4.29 -11.68 0.72
CA THR A 16 3.02 -11.93 0.06
C THR A 16 2.29 -10.61 -0.14
N VAL A 17 1.83 -10.38 -1.37
CA VAL A 17 1.06 -9.18 -1.69
C VAL A 17 -0.35 -9.59 -2.07
N GLU A 18 -1.32 -9.09 -1.34
CA GLU A 18 -2.73 -9.35 -1.61
C GLU A 18 -3.34 -8.09 -2.21
N ILE A 19 -3.97 -8.22 -3.37
CA ILE A 19 -4.52 -7.07 -4.10
C ILE A 19 -6.03 -7.16 -4.14
N ALA A 20 -6.68 -6.05 -3.85
CA ALA A 20 -8.13 -5.92 -4.02
C ALA A 20 -8.40 -4.64 -4.79
N ASN A 21 -9.02 -4.75 -5.95
CA ASN A 21 -9.39 -3.59 -6.76
C ASN A 21 -10.91 -3.42 -6.72
N ARG A 22 -11.35 -2.45 -5.94
CA ARG A 22 -12.75 -2.09 -5.82
C ARG A 22 -13.04 -0.73 -6.48
N SER A 23 -12.07 -0.22 -7.24
CA SER A 23 -12.16 1.13 -7.77
C SER A 23 -13.04 1.25 -9.02
N GLY A 24 -13.27 0.15 -9.71
CA GLY A 24 -13.93 0.20 -10.99
C GLY A 24 -13.03 0.63 -12.13
N ALA A 25 -11.79 1.02 -11.82
CA ALA A 25 -10.83 1.43 -12.83
C ALA A 25 -9.86 0.29 -13.11
N GLU A 26 -9.26 0.30 -14.27
CA GLU A 26 -8.18 -0.63 -14.58
C GLU A 26 -6.91 -0.13 -13.91
N VAL A 27 -6.18 -1.05 -13.29
CA VAL A 27 -4.89 -0.74 -12.68
C VAL A 27 -3.89 -1.77 -13.13
N ASP A 28 -2.64 -1.33 -13.27
CA ASP A 28 -1.56 -2.24 -13.59
C ASP A 28 -1.10 -2.92 -12.31
N GLU A 29 -1.79 -4.00 -11.96
CA GLU A 29 -1.54 -4.69 -10.69
C GLU A 29 -0.13 -5.25 -10.64
N GLN A 30 0.37 -5.76 -11.75
CA GLN A 30 1.71 -6.32 -11.78
C GLN A 30 2.76 -5.26 -11.50
N ALA A 31 2.62 -4.09 -12.13
CA ALA A 31 3.57 -3.00 -11.90
C ALA A 31 3.52 -2.52 -10.46
N ALA A 32 2.32 -2.48 -9.87
CA ALA A 32 2.18 -2.07 -8.47
C ALA A 32 2.85 -3.07 -7.53
N VAL A 33 2.66 -4.36 -7.78
CA VAL A 33 3.31 -5.40 -6.98
C VAL A 33 4.82 -5.31 -7.11
N GLU A 34 5.32 -5.14 -8.32
CA GLU A 34 6.77 -5.05 -8.53
C GLU A 34 7.37 -3.85 -7.80
N LEU A 35 6.71 -2.70 -7.88
CA LEU A 35 7.19 -1.53 -7.17
C LEU A 35 7.17 -1.75 -5.67
N ALA A 36 6.10 -2.34 -5.15
CA ALA A 36 6.01 -2.61 -3.72
C ALA A 36 7.15 -3.52 -3.27
N ARG A 37 7.43 -4.57 -4.03
CA ARG A 37 8.53 -5.48 -3.68
C ARG A 37 9.87 -4.77 -3.71
N GLN A 38 10.08 -3.91 -4.69
CA GLN A 38 11.32 -3.15 -4.79
C GLN A 38 11.49 -2.23 -3.59
N VAL A 39 10.42 -1.55 -3.19
CA VAL A 39 10.48 -0.65 -2.04
C VAL A 39 10.78 -1.44 -0.76
N LEU A 40 10.06 -2.53 -0.54
CA LEU A 40 10.26 -3.33 0.66
C LEU A 40 11.67 -3.89 0.71
N ALA A 41 12.17 -4.40 -0.41
CA ALA A 41 13.53 -4.93 -0.46
C ALA A 41 14.57 -3.84 -0.18
N ALA A 42 14.38 -2.66 -0.77
CA ALA A 42 15.30 -1.54 -0.55
C ALA A 42 15.28 -1.09 0.90
N GLU A 43 14.17 -1.30 1.59
CA GLU A 43 14.03 -0.94 3.00
C GLU A 43 14.39 -2.09 3.94
N GLY A 44 14.93 -3.18 3.40
CA GLY A 44 15.37 -4.30 4.22
C GLY A 44 14.26 -5.21 4.71
N ILE A 45 13.07 -5.11 4.12
CA ILE A 45 11.94 -5.94 4.51
C ILE A 45 11.85 -7.12 3.55
N HIS A 46 12.09 -8.31 4.06
CA HIS A 46 12.16 -9.51 3.24
C HIS A 46 11.08 -10.52 3.57
N ASP A 47 10.19 -10.20 4.49
CA ASP A 47 9.10 -11.10 4.86
C ASP A 47 7.87 -10.29 5.24
N GLY A 48 6.71 -10.91 5.15
CA GLY A 48 5.48 -10.30 5.62
C GLY A 48 4.38 -10.30 4.58
N ASP A 49 3.22 -9.83 5.02
CA ASP A 49 2.03 -9.75 4.20
C ASP A 49 1.65 -8.29 4.00
N LEU A 50 1.44 -7.91 2.76
CA LEU A 50 1.08 -6.55 2.38
C LEU A 50 -0.25 -6.56 1.63
N GLY A 51 -1.14 -5.63 1.98
CA GLY A 51 -2.37 -5.42 1.22
C GLY A 51 -2.25 -4.19 0.34
N LEU A 52 -2.63 -4.32 -0.93
CA LEU A 52 -2.77 -3.21 -1.86
C LEU A 52 -4.23 -3.12 -2.23
N VAL A 53 -4.88 -2.01 -1.89
CA VAL A 53 -6.31 -1.86 -2.09
C VAL A 53 -6.56 -0.64 -2.96
N PHE A 54 -7.31 -0.83 -4.05
CA PHE A 54 -7.68 0.26 -4.94
C PHE A 54 -9.16 0.53 -4.76
N VAL A 55 -9.49 1.78 -4.46
CA VAL A 55 -10.87 2.16 -4.14
C VAL A 55 -11.29 3.36 -4.98
N GLU A 56 -12.61 3.55 -5.09
CA GLU A 56 -13.12 4.73 -5.78
C GLU A 56 -13.16 5.94 -4.82
N PRO A 57 -13.33 7.17 -5.36
CA PRO A 57 -13.23 8.35 -4.50
C PRO A 57 -14.22 8.37 -3.33
N GLY A 58 -15.43 7.86 -3.52
CA GLY A 58 -16.41 7.82 -2.45
C GLY A 58 -15.96 6.94 -1.30
N GLU A 59 -15.42 5.77 -1.62
CA GLU A 59 -14.91 4.88 -0.58
C GLU A 59 -13.68 5.48 0.10
N MET A 60 -12.80 6.12 -0.67
CA MET A 60 -11.63 6.77 -0.09
C MET A 60 -12.04 7.85 0.90
N ARG A 61 -13.06 8.63 0.53
CA ARG A 61 -13.56 9.67 1.42
C ARG A 61 -14.13 9.08 2.70
N ALA A 62 -14.88 7.99 2.59
CA ALA A 62 -15.46 7.32 3.74
C ALA A 62 -14.36 6.76 4.65
N LEU A 63 -13.34 6.13 4.08
CA LEU A 63 -12.23 5.61 4.86
C LEU A 63 -11.52 6.73 5.63
N LYS A 64 -11.31 7.85 4.96
CA LYS A 64 -10.64 8.98 5.58
C LYS A 64 -11.48 9.56 6.71
N ARG A 65 -12.79 9.72 6.48
CA ARG A 65 -13.69 10.22 7.51
C ARG A 65 -13.75 9.30 8.72
N ASP A 66 -13.87 8.00 8.46
CA ASP A 66 -14.09 7.02 9.52
C ASP A 66 -12.83 6.74 10.33
N HIS A 67 -11.67 6.87 9.72
CA HIS A 67 -10.41 6.49 10.37
C HIS A 67 -9.51 7.68 10.70
N LEU A 68 -9.61 8.77 9.95
CA LEU A 68 -8.74 9.93 10.16
C LEU A 68 -9.49 11.19 10.55
N GLY A 69 -10.82 11.12 10.63
CA GLY A 69 -11.63 12.26 11.01
C GLY A 69 -11.72 13.34 9.94
N GLN A 70 -11.36 13.03 8.70
CA GLN A 70 -11.43 13.96 7.58
C GLN A 70 -12.43 13.45 6.57
N ASP A 71 -13.07 14.35 5.85
CA ASP A 71 -14.10 13.99 4.88
C ASP A 71 -13.76 14.61 3.53
N GLU A 72 -12.67 14.13 2.95
CA GLU A 72 -12.28 14.54 1.61
C GLU A 72 -11.52 13.40 0.95
N ALA A 73 -11.65 13.30 -0.36
CA ALA A 73 -10.92 12.27 -1.10
C ALA A 73 -9.45 12.62 -1.12
N THR A 74 -8.62 11.62 -1.03
CA THR A 74 -7.17 11.79 -1.12
C THR A 74 -6.63 10.75 -2.07
N ASP A 75 -5.35 10.86 -2.39
CA ASP A 75 -4.75 9.94 -3.33
C ASP A 75 -4.36 8.61 -2.69
N VAL A 76 -3.99 8.63 -1.42
CA VAL A 76 -3.47 7.41 -0.77
C VAL A 76 -3.69 7.46 0.73
N LEU A 77 -3.90 6.28 1.31
CA LEU A 77 -3.93 6.09 2.76
C LEU A 77 -3.05 4.90 3.10
N ALA A 78 -2.51 4.91 4.30
CA ALA A 78 -1.72 3.79 4.81
C ALA A 78 -2.29 3.38 6.17
N PHE A 79 -2.47 2.07 6.37
CA PHE A 79 -2.96 1.51 7.63
C PHE A 79 -1.91 0.53 8.14
N PRO A 80 -0.90 1.01 8.89
CA PRO A 80 0.18 0.15 9.36
C PRO A 80 -0.27 -0.78 10.47
N ILE A 81 0.38 -1.92 10.56
CA ILE A 81 0.13 -2.89 11.62
C ILE A 81 1.41 -3.13 12.41
N ASP A 82 2.34 -3.90 11.84
CA ASP A 82 3.56 -4.26 12.57
C ASP A 82 4.77 -3.37 12.28
N GLY A 83 4.80 -2.76 11.11
CA GLY A 83 5.95 -1.95 10.73
C GLY A 83 7.25 -2.73 10.78
N ARG A 84 8.24 -2.16 11.45
CA ARG A 84 9.56 -2.77 11.62
C ARG A 84 9.76 -3.38 13.00
N GLU A 85 8.72 -3.48 13.80
CA GLU A 85 8.85 -4.00 15.14
C GLU A 85 9.37 -5.44 15.14
N GLU A 86 10.15 -5.78 16.15
CA GLU A 86 10.57 -7.15 16.34
C GLU A 86 9.36 -7.97 16.75
N LEU A 87 9.22 -9.13 16.10
CA LEU A 87 8.10 -10.01 16.38
C LEU A 87 8.60 -11.30 17.01
N PRO A 88 7.76 -11.96 17.81
CA PRO A 88 8.12 -13.27 18.34
C PRO A 88 8.44 -14.23 17.20
N LEU A 89 9.35 -15.15 17.46
CA LEU A 89 9.76 -16.12 16.46
C LEU A 89 8.57 -16.91 15.97
N GLY A 90 8.46 -17.07 14.65
CA GLY A 90 7.38 -17.83 14.05
C GLY A 90 6.10 -17.04 13.82
N LEU A 91 6.04 -15.79 14.26
CA LEU A 91 4.86 -14.95 14.05
C LEU A 91 5.02 -14.19 12.73
N PRO A 92 4.08 -14.35 11.78
CA PRO A 92 4.21 -13.67 10.50
C PRO A 92 4.00 -12.16 10.67
N ARG A 93 4.78 -11.39 9.89
CA ARG A 93 4.68 -9.93 9.91
C ARG A 93 3.50 -9.47 9.08
N GLN A 94 2.68 -8.62 9.66
CA GLN A 94 1.58 -7.98 8.94
C GLN A 94 1.98 -6.54 8.70
N LEU A 95 2.29 -6.22 7.43
CA LEU A 95 2.73 -4.87 7.10
C LEU A 95 1.58 -3.87 7.16
N GLY A 96 0.41 -4.30 6.72
CA GLY A 96 -0.76 -3.45 6.70
C GLY A 96 -1.25 -3.22 5.28
N ASP A 97 -2.09 -2.21 5.11
CA ASP A 97 -2.72 -1.92 3.83
C ASP A 97 -2.30 -0.56 3.29
N ALA A 98 -1.96 -0.53 2.01
CA ALA A 98 -1.79 0.72 1.26
C ALA A 98 -3.02 0.85 0.37
N VAL A 99 -3.74 1.97 0.48
CA VAL A 99 -4.99 2.19 -0.21
C VAL A 99 -4.82 3.36 -1.18
N LEU A 100 -5.13 3.12 -2.45
CA LEU A 100 -4.99 4.14 -3.49
C LEU A 100 -6.32 4.35 -4.19
N CYS A 101 -6.52 5.58 -4.67
CA CYS A 101 -7.69 5.93 -5.48
C CYS A 101 -7.21 6.20 -6.91
N PRO A 102 -7.38 5.24 -7.84
CA PRO A 102 -6.87 5.42 -9.21
C PRO A 102 -7.45 6.64 -9.91
N GLN A 103 -8.69 7.01 -9.61
CA GLN A 103 -9.32 8.15 -10.24
C GLN A 103 -8.64 9.47 -9.85
N VAL A 104 -7.92 9.47 -8.73
CA VAL A 104 -7.22 10.66 -8.27
C VAL A 104 -5.75 10.63 -8.69
N VAL A 105 -5.08 9.50 -8.47
CA VAL A 105 -3.65 9.42 -8.77
C VAL A 105 -3.36 9.27 -10.26
N GLY A 106 -4.27 8.63 -11.00
CA GLY A 106 -4.08 8.44 -12.43
C GLY A 106 -2.76 7.75 -12.74
N GLU A 107 -2.04 8.28 -13.73
CA GLU A 107 -0.78 7.69 -14.15
C GLU A 107 0.38 8.02 -13.21
N THR A 108 0.18 8.93 -12.28
CA THR A 108 1.23 9.32 -11.32
C THR A 108 1.08 8.54 -10.01
N TRP A 109 0.75 7.28 -10.12
CA TRP A 109 0.45 6.44 -8.95
C TRP A 109 1.69 5.95 -8.20
N ARG A 110 2.86 6.02 -8.83
CA ARG A 110 4.07 5.44 -8.22
C ARG A 110 4.47 6.16 -6.94
N ALA A 111 4.59 7.48 -6.98
CA ALA A 111 5.00 8.23 -5.80
C ALA A 111 4.00 8.08 -4.65
N PRO A 112 2.68 8.18 -4.88
CA PRO A 112 1.73 7.90 -3.80
C PRO A 112 1.86 6.51 -3.20
N LEU A 113 2.10 5.50 -4.03
CA LEU A 113 2.27 4.14 -3.51
C LEU A 113 3.52 4.04 -2.64
N VAL A 114 4.64 4.59 -3.10
CA VAL A 114 5.86 4.61 -2.30
C VAL A 114 5.61 5.33 -0.97
N HIS A 115 4.92 6.46 -1.02
CA HIS A 115 4.58 7.23 0.16
C HIS A 115 3.82 6.37 1.18
N ALA A 116 2.80 5.64 0.73
CA ALA A 116 2.03 4.78 1.62
C ALA A 116 2.90 3.67 2.20
N LEU A 117 3.74 3.05 1.37
CA LEU A 117 4.60 1.97 1.85
C LEU A 117 5.59 2.45 2.91
N LEU A 118 6.15 3.64 2.73
CA LEU A 118 7.05 4.19 3.73
C LEU A 118 6.34 4.45 5.04
N HIS A 119 5.09 4.93 4.98
CA HIS A 119 4.30 5.07 6.20
C HIS A 119 4.05 3.73 6.89
N LEU A 120 3.80 2.67 6.11
CA LEU A 120 3.63 1.35 6.71
C LEU A 120 4.88 0.92 7.48
N LEU A 121 6.05 1.38 7.04
CA LEU A 121 7.32 1.03 7.66
C LEU A 121 7.74 2.00 8.76
N GLY A 122 6.87 2.94 9.13
CA GLY A 122 7.12 3.80 10.27
C GLY A 122 7.67 5.18 9.94
N TYR A 123 7.84 5.51 8.67
CA TYR A 123 8.25 6.87 8.31
C TYR A 123 7.15 7.85 8.66
N GLU A 124 7.56 9.00 9.16
CA GLU A 124 6.62 10.10 9.36
C GLU A 124 6.95 11.21 8.39
N HIS A 125 5.98 12.08 8.13
CA HIS A 125 6.19 13.17 7.21
C HIS A 125 7.40 14.00 7.63
N GLY A 126 8.23 14.37 6.65
CA GLY A 126 9.43 15.13 6.91
C GLY A 126 10.42 14.98 5.76
N SER A 127 11.59 15.58 5.93
CA SER A 127 12.58 15.58 4.86
C SER A 127 13.14 14.19 4.58
N GLU A 128 13.29 13.36 5.60
CA GLU A 128 13.82 12.02 5.39
C GLU A 128 12.88 11.19 4.52
N MET A 129 11.60 11.23 4.82
CA MET A 129 10.62 10.51 4.03
C MET A 129 10.55 11.06 2.61
N ALA A 130 10.55 12.38 2.46
CA ALA A 130 10.48 12.98 1.14
C ALA A 130 11.67 12.59 0.28
N THR A 131 12.86 12.59 0.85
CA THR A 131 14.06 12.19 0.12
C THR A 131 13.98 10.73 -0.31
N ARG A 132 13.56 9.86 0.61
CA ARG A 132 13.46 8.44 0.32
C ARG A 132 12.42 8.17 -0.75
N GLU A 133 11.31 8.89 -0.68
CA GLU A 133 10.26 8.76 -1.68
C GLU A 133 10.76 9.10 -3.08
N LEU A 134 11.54 10.17 -3.20
CA LEU A 134 12.11 10.54 -4.48
C LEU A 134 13.06 9.45 -5.01
N GLU A 135 13.85 8.85 -4.14
CA GLU A 135 14.77 7.81 -4.52
C GLU A 135 14.05 6.55 -5.03
N LEU A 136 12.97 6.19 -4.36
CA LEU A 136 12.28 4.92 -4.63
C LEU A 136 11.24 5.01 -5.71
N ALA A 137 10.67 6.18 -5.95
CA ALA A 137 9.60 6.36 -6.93
C ALA A 137 10.07 6.55 -8.35
N ARG A 138 11.36 6.59 -8.59
CA ARG A 138 11.91 6.82 -9.94
C ARG A 138 11.59 5.73 -10.91
#